data_297541c05dcd1e934aa1a4d9878aae4b
#
_entry.id   297541c05dcd1e934aa1a4d9878aae4b
#
_cell.length_a   1.000
_cell.length_b   1.000
_cell.length_c   1.000
_cell.angle_alpha   90.00
_cell.angle_beta   90.00
_cell.angle_gamma   90.00
#
_symmetry.space_group_name_H-M   'P 1'
#
loop_
_entity.id
_entity.type
_entity.pdbx_description
1 polymer ?
#
loop_
_entity_poly.entity_id
_entity_poly.type
_entity_poly.pdbx_seq_one_letter_code
_entity_poly.pdbx_strand_id
1 'polypeptide(L)'
;MISSIFMSGRLGAPLDSQTRYVEVDRLIPVGGKFITDYFPVRSQTHEASPFMKQPAGAYICFKGRVERDPELGIVFVIEVDEMYRFPEGTKRI
;
A
#
# COMPACT_ATOMS: atom_id res chain seq x y z
N MET A 1 20.87 -10.14 -0.05
CA MET A 1 19.83 -10.23 -1.10
C MET A 1 18.93 -9.00 -1.03
N ILE A 2 18.68 -8.41 -2.15
CA ILE A 2 17.82 -7.23 -2.24
C ILE A 2 16.51 -7.66 -2.89
N SER A 3 15.41 -7.34 -2.25
CA SER A 3 14.10 -7.50 -2.87
C SER A 3 13.46 -6.13 -3.01
N SER A 4 12.90 -5.86 -4.18
CA SER A 4 12.15 -4.63 -4.44
C SER A 4 10.84 -4.99 -5.05
N ILE A 5 9.80 -4.30 -4.60
CA ILE A 5 8.47 -4.43 -5.18
C ILE A 5 7.93 -3.04 -5.52
N PHE A 6 7.06 -3.02 -6.50
CA PHE A 6 6.24 -1.83 -6.78
C PHE A 6 4.80 -2.20 -6.52
N MET A 7 4.09 -1.34 -5.84
CA MET A 7 2.70 -1.56 -5.53
C MET A 7 1.92 -0.28 -5.77
N SER A 8 0.71 -0.43 -6.28
CA SER A 8 -0.23 0.68 -6.37
C SER A 8 -1.59 0.22 -5.89
N GLY A 9 -2.32 1.12 -5.26
CA GLY A 9 -3.64 0.81 -4.75
C GLY A 9 -4.24 1.98 -4.01
N ARG A 10 -5.37 1.73 -3.37
CA ARG A 10 -6.06 2.72 -2.55
C ARG A 10 -5.57 2.60 -1.12
N LEU A 11 -5.37 3.74 -0.48
CA LEU A 11 -5.06 3.74 0.95
C LEU A 11 -6.31 3.39 1.75
N GLY A 12 -6.16 2.46 2.66
CA GLY A 12 -7.22 2.06 3.57
C GLY A 12 -6.99 2.59 4.98
N ALA A 13 -7.62 1.92 5.94
CA ALA A 13 -7.58 2.31 7.33
C ALA A 13 -6.18 2.10 7.92
N PRO A 14 -5.75 2.99 8.84
CA PRO A 14 -4.51 2.76 9.56
C PRO A 14 -4.65 1.62 10.56
N LEU A 15 -3.57 0.85 10.70
CA LEU A 15 -3.45 -0.20 11.71
C LEU A 15 -2.75 0.32 12.96
N ASP A 16 -1.74 1.15 12.78
CA ASP A 16 -1.00 1.78 13.87
C ASP A 16 -0.38 3.08 13.36
N SER A 17 0.56 3.67 14.10
CA SER A 17 1.15 4.96 13.76
C SER A 17 2.04 4.93 12.52
N GLN A 18 2.41 3.76 12.03
CA GLN A 18 3.30 3.62 10.89
C GLN A 18 2.75 2.71 9.79
N THR A 19 1.69 1.97 10.09
CA THR A 19 1.19 0.93 9.20
C THR A 19 -0.27 1.18 8.86
N ARG A 20 -0.60 1.03 7.59
CA ARG A 20 -2.00 1.08 7.16
C ARG A 20 -2.20 0.10 6.02
N TYR A 21 -3.44 -0.23 5.75
CA TYR A 21 -3.77 -1.09 4.62
C TYR A 21 -3.64 -0.34 3.31
N VAL A 22 -3.17 -1.06 2.30
CA VAL A 22 -3.31 -0.65 0.90
C VAL A 22 -4.21 -1.69 0.23
N GLU A 23 -5.26 -1.22 -0.41
CA GLU A 23 -6.27 -2.04 -1.04
C GLU A 23 -5.94 -2.18 -2.52
N VAL A 24 -5.79 -3.42 -2.95
CA VAL A 24 -5.47 -3.74 -4.34
C VAL A 24 -6.56 -4.64 -4.89
N ASP A 25 -7.20 -4.21 -5.96
CA ASP A 25 -8.20 -5.01 -6.64
C ASP A 25 -7.52 -5.94 -7.62
N ARG A 26 -7.94 -7.20 -7.62
CA ARG A 26 -7.48 -8.16 -8.62
C ARG A 26 -8.67 -8.84 -9.26
N LEU A 27 -8.52 -9.12 -10.54
CA LEU A 27 -9.54 -9.83 -11.29
C LEU A 27 -9.40 -11.33 -11.06
N ILE A 28 -10.52 -11.97 -10.77
CA ILE A 28 -10.57 -13.42 -10.72
C ILE A 28 -10.92 -13.89 -12.14
N PRO A 29 -10.04 -14.67 -12.80
CA PRO A 29 -10.29 -15.08 -14.18
C PRO A 29 -11.59 -15.85 -14.35
N VAL A 30 -11.96 -16.67 -13.37
CA VAL A 30 -13.21 -17.44 -13.44
C VAL A 30 -14.33 -16.56 -12.90
N GLY A 31 -15.30 -16.25 -13.74
CA GLY A 31 -16.47 -15.46 -13.35
C GLY A 31 -16.34 -13.96 -13.54
N GLY A 32 -15.16 -13.46 -13.88
CA GLY A 32 -14.98 -12.03 -14.17
C GLY A 32 -15.22 -11.08 -13.02
N LYS A 33 -15.05 -11.53 -11.79
CA LYS A 33 -15.26 -10.71 -10.61
C LYS A 33 -13.94 -10.17 -10.08
N PHE A 34 -14.01 -9.01 -9.42
CA PHE A 34 -12.88 -8.46 -8.73
C PHE A 34 -12.92 -8.82 -7.25
N ILE A 35 -11.76 -9.06 -6.68
CA ILE A 35 -11.57 -9.21 -5.24
C ILE A 35 -10.59 -8.12 -4.81
N THR A 36 -10.88 -7.51 -3.66
CA THR A 36 -9.97 -6.55 -3.06
C THR A 36 -9.13 -7.25 -2.01
N ASP A 37 -7.83 -7.21 -2.20
CA ASP A 37 -6.88 -7.67 -1.20
C ASP A 37 -6.43 -6.49 -0.35
N TYR A 38 -6.21 -6.74 0.94
CA TYR A 38 -5.79 -5.73 1.91
C TYR A 38 -4.38 -6.09 2.36
N PHE A 39 -3.42 -5.27 1.97
CA PHE A 39 -2.03 -5.52 2.32
C PHE A 39 -1.57 -4.54 3.39
N PRO A 40 -1.01 -5.02 4.51
CA PRO A 40 -0.41 -4.12 5.49
C PRO A 40 0.87 -3.53 4.93
N VAL A 41 0.94 -2.21 4.91
CA VAL A 41 2.08 -1.47 4.37
C VAL A 41 2.60 -0.54 5.45
N ARG A 42 3.88 -0.64 5.74
CA ARG A 42 4.53 0.12 6.81
C ARG A 42 5.42 1.20 6.23
N SER A 43 5.32 2.38 6.80
CA SER A 43 6.26 3.46 6.54
C SER A 43 7.49 3.29 7.42
N GLN A 44 8.67 3.60 6.90
CA GLN A 44 9.89 3.59 7.70
C GLN A 44 10.00 4.81 8.60
N THR A 45 9.21 5.82 8.36
CA THR A 45 9.19 7.03 9.16
C THR A 45 8.01 7.00 10.12
N HIS A 46 7.97 7.96 11.04
CA HIS A 46 6.92 8.02 12.04
C HIS A 46 5.58 8.46 11.45
N GLU A 47 4.59 8.54 12.31
CA GLU A 47 3.21 8.89 11.97
C GLU A 47 3.07 10.17 11.16
N ALA A 48 4.08 11.04 11.17
CA ALA A 48 4.08 12.26 10.38
C ALA A 48 4.44 12.06 8.92
N SER A 49 4.68 10.82 8.50
CA SER A 49 5.08 10.55 7.12
C SER A 49 3.99 10.91 6.13
N PRO A 50 4.36 11.27 4.90
CA PRO A 50 3.35 11.54 3.86
C PRO A 50 2.40 10.37 3.63
N PHE A 51 2.91 9.15 3.75
CA PHE A 51 2.09 7.95 3.59
C PHE A 51 0.95 7.89 4.61
N MET A 52 1.26 8.22 5.86
CA MET A 52 0.25 8.16 6.93
C MET A 52 -0.71 9.36 6.91
N LYS A 53 -0.28 10.47 6.28
CA LYS A 53 -1.10 11.67 6.22
C LYS A 53 -2.09 11.70 5.07
N GLN A 54 -1.94 10.84 4.08
CA GLN A 54 -2.85 10.82 2.95
C GLN A 54 -4.23 10.32 3.38
N PRO A 55 -5.29 10.87 2.80
CA PRO A 55 -6.65 10.43 3.16
C PRO A 55 -6.91 9.01 2.67
N ALA A 56 -7.79 8.31 3.38
CA ALA A 56 -8.26 7.01 2.94
C ALA A 56 -8.94 7.16 1.58
N GLY A 57 -8.74 6.19 0.73
CA GLY A 57 -9.27 6.21 -0.64
C GLY A 57 -8.35 6.84 -1.67
N ALA A 58 -7.29 7.54 -1.24
CA ALA A 58 -6.32 8.08 -2.18
C ALA A 58 -5.58 6.96 -2.88
N TYR A 59 -5.35 7.12 -4.18
CA TYR A 59 -4.54 6.19 -4.95
C TYR A 59 -3.08 6.58 -4.86
N ILE A 60 -2.25 5.61 -4.55
CA ILE A 60 -0.81 5.81 -4.48
C ILE A 60 -0.08 4.70 -5.24
N CYS A 61 1.16 4.96 -5.58
CA CYS A 61 2.09 3.91 -5.93
C CYS A 61 3.39 4.12 -5.16
N PHE A 62 4.05 3.04 -4.84
CA PHE A 62 5.29 3.13 -4.07
C PHE A 62 6.21 1.97 -4.41
N LYS A 63 7.47 2.18 -4.11
CA LYS A 63 8.50 1.17 -4.15
C LYS A 63 8.85 0.78 -2.72
N GLY A 64 9.00 -0.49 -2.49
CA GLY A 64 9.32 -0.97 -1.16
C GLY A 64 9.92 -2.35 -1.19
N ARG A 65 9.98 -2.95 -0.04
CA ARG A 65 10.45 -4.30 0.15
C ARG A 65 9.48 -5.09 1.01
N VAL A 66 9.66 -6.39 1.02
CA VAL A 66 8.84 -7.30 1.82
C VAL A 66 9.57 -7.60 3.12
N GLU A 67 8.87 -7.52 4.24
CA GLU A 67 9.36 -7.94 5.54
C GLU A 67 8.38 -8.87 6.20
N ARG A 68 8.87 -9.66 7.13
CA ARG A 68 8.02 -10.52 7.93
C ARG A 68 7.77 -9.89 9.29
N ASP A 69 6.50 -9.84 9.67
CA ASP A 69 6.07 -9.32 10.96
C ASP A 69 5.46 -10.46 11.77
N PRO A 70 5.81 -10.61 13.06
CA PRO A 70 5.29 -11.72 13.87
C PRO A 70 3.78 -11.74 14.01
N GLU A 71 3.13 -10.59 13.96
CA GLU A 71 1.68 -10.51 14.14
C GLU A 71 0.93 -10.44 12.82
N LEU A 72 1.45 -9.69 11.86
CA LEU A 72 0.75 -9.44 10.60
C LEU A 72 1.15 -10.40 9.49
N GLY A 73 2.19 -11.19 9.69
CA GLY A 73 2.70 -12.08 8.67
C GLY A 73 3.65 -11.33 7.73
N ILE A 74 3.24 -11.14 6.50
CA ILE A 74 4.04 -10.40 5.53
C ILE A 74 3.57 -8.97 5.47
N VAL A 75 4.50 -8.02 5.62
CA VAL A 75 4.22 -6.61 5.44
C VAL A 75 5.10 -6.05 4.34
N PHE A 76 4.60 -5.05 3.66
CA PHE A 76 5.36 -4.31 2.67
C PHE A 76 5.84 -3.03 3.31
N VAL A 77 7.12 -2.71 3.13
CA VAL A 77 7.73 -1.54 3.77
C VAL A 77 8.13 -0.57 2.68
N ILE A 78 7.60 0.65 2.77
CA ILE A 78 7.91 1.70 1.79
C ILE A 78 9.33 2.19 2.06
N GLU A 79 10.13 2.24 1.00
CA GLU A 79 11.43 2.90 1.08
C GLU A 79 11.22 4.41 1.16
N VAL A 80 12.15 5.07 1.81
CA VAL A 80 12.06 6.51 2.03
C VAL A 80 11.96 7.24 0.70
N ASP A 81 11.02 8.16 0.61
CA ASP A 81 10.79 9.03 -0.54
C ASP A 81 10.41 8.33 -1.84
N GLU A 82 10.00 7.07 -1.74
CA GLU A 82 9.61 6.29 -2.92
C GLU A 82 8.09 6.09 -3.01
N MET A 83 7.33 7.08 -2.59
CA MET A 83 5.88 7.04 -2.69
C MET A 83 5.39 8.17 -3.59
N TYR A 84 4.50 7.84 -4.50
CA TYR A 84 3.86 8.79 -5.40
C TYR A 84 2.36 8.68 -5.28
N ARG A 85 1.70 9.84 -5.21
CA ARG A 85 0.25 9.90 -5.19
C ARG A 85 -0.24 10.26 -6.60
N PHE A 86 -1.28 9.56 -7.06
CA PHE A 86 -1.90 9.92 -8.32
C PHE A 86 -2.71 11.20 -8.15
N PRO A 87 -2.67 12.10 -9.14
CA PRO A 87 -3.49 13.31 -9.09
C PRO A 87 -4.97 12.98 -8.92
N GLU A 88 -5.68 13.86 -8.23
CA GLU A 88 -7.11 13.72 -8.06
C GLU A 88 -7.80 13.68 -9.42
N GLY A 89 -8.76 12.77 -9.56
CA GLY A 89 -9.46 12.59 -10.82
C GLY A 89 -8.76 11.66 -11.80
N THR A 90 -7.54 11.22 -11.50
CA THR A 90 -6.84 10.26 -12.34
C THR A 90 -7.54 8.91 -12.26
N LYS A 91 -7.86 8.36 -13.44
CA LYS A 91 -8.43 7.02 -13.52
C LYS A 91 -7.35 6.04 -13.90
N ARG A 92 -7.31 4.94 -13.19
CA ARG A 92 -6.42 3.84 -13.51
C ARG A 92 -7.10 2.94 -14.52
N ILE A 93 -6.36 2.58 -15.51
CA ILE A 93 -6.83 1.69 -16.57
C ILE A 93 -6.13 0.36 -16.46
#